data_cd2cfe62de73d58524748af9ce646eb2
#
_entry.id   cd2cfe62de73d58524748af9ce646eb2
#
_cell.length_a   1.000
_cell.length_b   1.000
_cell.length_c   1.000
_cell.angle_alpha   90.00
_cell.angle_beta   90.00
_cell.angle_gamma   90.00
#
_symmetry.space_group_name_H-M   'P 1'
#
loop_
_entity.id
_entity.type
_entity.pdbx_description
1 polymer ?
#
loop_
_entity_poly.entity_id
_entity_poly.type
_entity_poly.pdbx_seq_one_letter_code
_entity_poly.pdbx_strand_id
1 'polypeptide(L)'
;MTAKFGIPYWSNFVNSDMDPDDARSMCCRLRLDTRELQKRGGGLFASNPLTGSIGVVTIDLPRIGYLSHSKDELFDRLSHVMDIARTSLEIKRKIIENLTAAGLYPYSRHYLDAVKQRNGLYWANHFNTIGINGMNELLLNFASVTIAEPDGRRLALEIMDFMLGKLEEYQHESGQLYNLEATPAESATYVLAKQDKALYPDILVANEEAVKNGGDPYYTNSSQLPVAYTTDPFEALDLQDPLQVKYTGGTVVHLFLGERLESADQAKQLVRAVTNSYRLPYFTLTPTFSVCPTHGYIAGNHPFCPKCDEELVVEAQKVTAGPASGDVPFATRPEN
;
A
#
# COMPACT_ATOMS: atom_id res chain seq x y z
N MET A 1 3.37 7.62 20.04
CA MET A 1 3.68 7.58 18.62
C MET A 1 2.40 7.31 17.83
N THR A 2 1.77 6.15 17.93
CA THR A 2 0.57 5.74 17.15
C THR A 2 -0.57 6.75 17.23
N ALA A 3 -1.00 7.15 18.42
CA ALA A 3 -2.10 8.11 18.60
C ALA A 3 -1.83 9.50 17.99
N LYS A 4 -0.56 9.88 17.77
CA LYS A 4 -0.19 11.21 17.26
C LYS A 4 0.27 11.21 15.82
N PHE A 5 0.96 10.15 15.37
CA PHE A 5 1.68 10.12 14.09
C PHE A 5 1.34 8.92 13.22
N GLY A 6 0.47 8.01 13.65
CA GLY A 6 0.14 6.81 12.90
C GLY A 6 1.30 5.82 12.71
N ILE A 7 2.30 5.88 13.55
CA ILE A 7 3.46 4.97 13.54
C ILE A 7 3.65 4.30 14.91
N PRO A 8 4.14 3.07 14.98
CA PRO A 8 4.65 2.20 13.90
C PRO A 8 3.53 1.46 13.16
N TYR A 9 3.94 0.68 12.15
CA TYR A 9 3.13 -0.40 11.58
C TYR A 9 3.12 -1.58 12.55
N TRP A 10 2.00 -2.30 12.60
CA TRP A 10 1.78 -3.41 13.52
C TRP A 10 1.81 -4.73 12.77
N SER A 11 2.69 -5.64 13.23
CA SER A 11 2.71 -7.04 12.78
C SER A 11 1.80 -7.87 13.69
N ASN A 12 0.88 -8.60 13.11
CA ASN A 12 -0.05 -9.44 13.85
C ASN A 12 0.51 -10.86 14.01
N PHE A 13 1.23 -11.12 15.09
CA PHE A 13 1.70 -12.46 15.45
C PHE A 13 0.74 -13.22 16.37
N VAL A 14 -0.40 -12.62 16.73
CA VAL A 14 -1.34 -13.19 17.70
C VAL A 14 -2.32 -14.14 17.03
N ASN A 15 -2.92 -13.70 15.90
CA ASN A 15 -3.99 -14.44 15.23
C ASN A 15 -3.77 -14.60 13.72
N SER A 16 -2.66 -14.12 13.18
CA SER A 16 -2.28 -14.41 11.78
C SER A 16 -1.53 -15.74 11.69
N ASP A 17 -1.26 -16.16 10.46
CA ASP A 17 -0.41 -17.33 10.17
C ASP A 17 1.10 -17.00 10.18
N MET A 18 1.49 -15.82 10.69
CA MET A 18 2.89 -15.40 10.83
C MET A 18 3.52 -16.02 12.08
N ASP A 19 4.66 -16.68 11.92
CA ASP A 19 5.49 -17.12 13.03
C ASP A 19 6.50 -16.01 13.38
N PRO A 20 6.64 -15.61 14.66
CA PRO A 20 7.65 -14.66 15.10
C PRO A 20 9.07 -15.03 14.69
N ASP A 21 9.40 -16.32 14.66
CA ASP A 21 10.73 -16.81 14.29
C ASP A 21 10.99 -16.73 12.77
N ASP A 22 9.93 -16.80 11.96
CA ASP A 22 9.98 -16.70 10.51
C ASP A 22 9.77 -15.26 9.99
N ALA A 23 9.37 -14.35 10.86
CA ALA A 23 9.08 -12.98 10.46
C ALA A 23 10.35 -12.23 10.07
N ARG A 24 10.52 -12.03 8.80
CA ARG A 24 11.53 -11.14 8.23
C ARG A 24 10.82 -9.98 7.55
N SER A 25 11.04 -8.80 8.07
CA SER A 25 10.60 -7.57 7.43
C SER A 25 11.61 -7.20 6.36
N MET A 26 11.18 -7.17 5.12
CA MET A 26 11.91 -6.49 4.05
C MET A 26 11.36 -5.09 3.85
N CYS A 27 12.14 -4.21 3.22
CA CYS A 27 12.03 -2.75 3.24
C CYS A 27 10.63 -2.16 3.01
N CYS A 28 9.69 -2.89 2.43
CA CYS A 28 8.33 -2.42 2.15
C CYS A 28 7.24 -3.32 2.73
N ARG A 29 7.39 -3.78 3.98
CA ARG A 29 6.35 -4.57 4.67
C ARG A 29 6.14 -5.96 4.05
N LEU A 30 7.19 -6.53 3.47
CA LEU A 30 7.16 -7.86 2.88
C LEU A 30 7.07 -8.91 3.98
N ARG A 31 5.94 -9.58 4.05
CA ARG A 31 5.85 -10.91 4.61
C ARG A 31 6.48 -11.86 3.59
N LEU A 32 7.39 -12.70 4.02
CA LEU A 32 7.89 -13.79 3.21
C LEU A 32 7.25 -15.08 3.74
N ASP A 33 6.47 -15.75 2.90
CA ASP A 33 6.04 -17.11 3.19
C ASP A 33 7.25 -18.02 3.10
N THR A 34 7.84 -18.32 4.25
CA THR A 34 9.05 -19.13 4.33
C THR A 34 8.79 -20.63 4.24
N ARG A 35 7.52 -21.07 4.18
CA ARG A 35 7.14 -22.49 4.13
C ARG A 35 7.81 -23.24 2.97
N GLU A 36 7.90 -22.60 1.80
CA GLU A 36 8.62 -23.15 0.66
C GLU A 36 10.14 -23.14 0.86
N LEU A 37 10.69 -22.15 1.54
CA LEU A 37 12.10 -22.10 1.90
C LEU A 37 12.47 -23.17 2.92
N GLN A 38 11.60 -23.44 3.89
CA GLN A 38 11.77 -24.51 4.87
C GLN A 38 11.77 -25.89 4.19
N LYS A 39 10.88 -26.15 3.23
CA LYS A 39 10.87 -27.39 2.45
C LYS A 39 12.17 -27.61 1.66
N ARG A 40 12.88 -26.54 1.27
CA ARG A 40 14.18 -26.62 0.57
C ARG A 40 15.38 -26.89 1.50
N GLY A 41 15.14 -27.32 2.73
CA GLY A 41 16.19 -27.82 3.64
C GLY A 41 16.84 -26.73 4.50
N GLY A 42 16.12 -25.66 4.81
CA GLY A 42 16.45 -24.75 5.89
C GLY A 42 16.19 -25.44 7.23
N GLY A 43 17.11 -26.32 7.68
CA GLY A 43 16.99 -26.94 9.00
C GLY A 43 17.06 -25.94 10.14
N LEU A 44 16.83 -26.41 11.36
CA LEU A 44 16.63 -25.73 12.65
C LEU A 44 17.53 -24.51 12.98
N PHE A 45 18.58 -24.26 12.21
CA PHE A 45 19.51 -23.14 12.34
C PHE A 45 19.60 -22.25 11.10
N ALA A 46 18.82 -22.53 10.06
CA ALA A 46 18.75 -21.68 8.89
C ALA A 46 17.68 -20.60 9.09
N SER A 47 17.94 -19.65 10.00
CA SER A 47 17.37 -18.34 9.82
C SER A 47 17.66 -17.95 8.37
N ASN A 48 16.61 -17.72 7.55
CA ASN A 48 16.77 -17.35 6.16
C ASN A 48 17.02 -15.82 6.02
N PRO A 49 18.14 -15.28 6.56
CA PRO A 49 18.40 -13.84 6.48
C PRO A 49 18.76 -13.40 5.07
N LEU A 50 18.98 -14.37 4.16
CA LEU A 50 19.47 -14.16 2.80
C LEU A 50 18.35 -14.33 1.77
N THR A 51 17.21 -13.77 2.04
CA THR A 51 16.04 -13.76 1.16
C THR A 51 15.59 -12.33 0.85
N GLY A 52 14.78 -12.20 -0.19
CA GLY A 52 14.26 -10.92 -0.62
C GLY A 52 13.45 -11.02 -1.90
N SER A 53 13.27 -9.92 -2.61
CA SER A 53 12.63 -9.89 -3.92
C SER A 53 13.67 -9.53 -5.00
N ILE A 54 13.60 -10.23 -6.13
CA ILE A 54 14.35 -9.88 -7.34
C ILE A 54 13.81 -8.58 -7.95
N GLY A 55 12.54 -8.36 -7.80
CA GLY A 55 11.81 -7.21 -8.25
C GLY A 55 10.32 -7.46 -8.23
N VAL A 56 9.55 -6.38 -8.36
CA VAL A 56 8.10 -6.39 -8.38
C VAL A 56 7.63 -5.99 -9.77
N VAL A 57 6.65 -6.73 -10.31
CA VAL A 57 5.86 -6.31 -11.46
C VAL A 57 4.43 -6.14 -10.99
N THR A 58 3.91 -4.92 -11.08
CA THR A 58 2.55 -4.60 -10.65
C THR A 58 1.59 -4.68 -11.82
N ILE A 59 0.54 -5.48 -11.67
CA ILE A 59 -0.50 -5.68 -12.67
C ILE A 59 -1.55 -4.59 -12.56
N ASP A 60 -1.89 -4.01 -13.70
CA ASP A 60 -2.94 -3.03 -13.90
C ASP A 60 -4.29 -3.76 -14.04
N LEU A 61 -4.96 -4.00 -12.92
CA LEU A 61 -6.22 -4.73 -12.90
C LEU A 61 -7.39 -3.95 -13.52
N PRO A 62 -7.53 -2.62 -13.34
CA PRO A 62 -8.63 -1.84 -13.94
C PRO A 62 -8.74 -1.99 -15.45
N ARG A 63 -7.61 -1.93 -16.16
CA ARG A 63 -7.58 -2.12 -17.62
C ARG A 63 -8.03 -3.52 -18.01
N ILE A 64 -7.65 -4.55 -17.25
CA ILE A 64 -8.11 -5.92 -17.50
C ILE A 64 -9.62 -6.01 -17.35
N GLY A 65 -10.17 -5.42 -16.27
CA GLY A 65 -11.62 -5.37 -16.04
C GLY A 65 -12.37 -4.64 -17.14
N TYR A 66 -11.89 -3.47 -17.54
CA TYR A 66 -12.50 -2.65 -18.60
C TYR A 66 -12.54 -3.35 -19.97
N LEU A 67 -11.48 -4.08 -20.32
CA LEU A 67 -11.37 -4.75 -21.61
C LEU A 67 -12.06 -6.14 -21.66
N SER A 68 -12.58 -6.64 -20.55
CA SER A 68 -13.18 -7.96 -20.46
C SER A 68 -14.70 -7.90 -20.47
N HIS A 69 -15.33 -8.74 -21.29
CA HIS A 69 -16.79 -8.79 -21.44
C HIS A 69 -17.41 -10.07 -20.86
N SER A 70 -16.57 -11.01 -20.44
CA SER A 70 -16.97 -12.24 -19.75
C SER A 70 -15.96 -12.64 -18.71
N LYS A 71 -16.37 -13.50 -17.79
CA LYS A 71 -15.49 -14.01 -16.73
C LYS A 71 -14.33 -14.81 -17.30
N ASP A 72 -14.57 -15.62 -18.32
CA ASP A 72 -13.51 -16.39 -18.98
C ASP A 72 -12.49 -15.46 -19.63
N GLU A 73 -12.94 -14.43 -20.34
CA GLU A 73 -12.05 -13.42 -20.93
C GLU A 73 -11.23 -12.66 -19.86
N LEU A 74 -11.84 -12.36 -18.70
CA LEU A 74 -11.15 -11.73 -17.59
C LEU A 74 -9.97 -12.57 -17.10
N PHE A 75 -10.20 -13.86 -16.86
CA PHE A 75 -9.16 -14.77 -16.39
C PHE A 75 -8.12 -15.10 -17.46
N ASP A 76 -8.50 -15.19 -18.71
CA ASP A 76 -7.56 -15.39 -19.83
C ASP A 76 -6.63 -14.17 -19.97
N ARG A 77 -7.16 -12.96 -19.92
CA ARG A 77 -6.34 -11.72 -19.96
C ARG A 77 -5.43 -11.63 -18.74
N LEU A 78 -5.95 -11.93 -17.56
CA LEU A 78 -5.17 -11.93 -16.32
C LEU A 78 -4.03 -12.95 -16.41
N SER A 79 -4.31 -14.17 -16.85
CA SER A 79 -3.30 -15.21 -17.07
C SER A 79 -2.20 -14.73 -18.02
N HIS A 80 -2.59 -14.17 -19.16
CA HIS A 80 -1.64 -13.66 -20.15
C HIS A 80 -0.72 -12.56 -19.59
N VAL A 81 -1.28 -11.61 -18.85
CA VAL A 81 -0.48 -10.53 -18.23
C VAL A 81 0.44 -11.09 -17.14
N MET A 82 -0.01 -12.07 -16.37
CA MET A 82 0.83 -12.76 -15.37
C MET A 82 1.99 -13.52 -16.04
N ASP A 83 1.78 -14.16 -17.20
CA ASP A 83 2.84 -14.84 -17.95
C ASP A 83 3.89 -13.85 -18.48
N ILE A 84 3.48 -12.65 -18.89
CA ILE A 84 4.41 -11.56 -19.25
C ILE A 84 5.20 -11.10 -18.03
N ALA A 85 4.54 -10.91 -16.90
CA ALA A 85 5.18 -10.51 -15.63
C ALA A 85 6.20 -11.56 -15.17
N ARG A 86 5.84 -12.86 -15.23
CA ARG A 86 6.73 -13.99 -14.98
C ARG A 86 7.98 -13.90 -15.86
N THR A 87 7.78 -13.81 -17.18
CA THR A 87 8.89 -13.74 -18.15
C THR A 87 9.85 -12.59 -17.84
N SER A 88 9.30 -11.40 -17.53
CA SER A 88 10.09 -10.22 -17.16
C SER A 88 10.94 -10.47 -15.90
N LEU A 89 10.35 -11.08 -14.88
CA LEU A 89 11.04 -11.37 -13.61
C LEU A 89 12.12 -12.45 -13.78
N GLU A 90 11.86 -13.48 -14.58
CA GLU A 90 12.85 -14.54 -14.88
C GLU A 90 14.04 -14.00 -15.69
N ILE A 91 13.80 -13.12 -16.66
CA ILE A 91 14.87 -12.41 -17.40
C ILE A 91 15.70 -11.55 -16.43
N LYS A 92 15.03 -10.77 -15.57
CA LYS A 92 15.69 -9.95 -14.57
C LYS A 92 16.56 -10.77 -13.63
N ARG A 93 16.03 -11.90 -13.13
CA ARG A 93 16.77 -12.84 -12.29
C ARG A 93 18.04 -13.35 -12.98
N LYS A 94 17.93 -13.79 -14.22
CA LYS A 94 19.07 -14.26 -15.02
C LYS A 94 20.13 -13.19 -15.18
N ILE A 95 19.72 -11.96 -15.45
CA ILE A 95 20.64 -10.82 -15.61
C ILE A 95 21.37 -10.54 -14.28
N ILE A 96 20.64 -10.43 -13.16
CA ILE A 96 21.22 -10.16 -11.85
C ILE A 96 22.17 -11.27 -11.42
N GLU A 97 21.82 -12.54 -11.66
CA GLU A 97 22.68 -13.69 -11.38
C GLU A 97 24.01 -13.60 -12.13
N ASN A 98 23.95 -13.30 -13.44
CA ASN A 98 25.14 -13.14 -14.29
C ASN A 98 26.02 -11.95 -13.85
N LEU A 99 25.42 -10.81 -13.53
CA LEU A 99 26.13 -9.62 -13.05
C LEU A 99 26.78 -9.85 -11.69
N THR A 100 26.11 -10.59 -10.80
CA THR A 100 26.67 -10.99 -9.50
C THR A 100 27.85 -11.94 -9.67
N ALA A 101 27.73 -12.93 -10.54
CA ALA A 101 28.83 -13.85 -10.87
C ALA A 101 30.03 -13.14 -11.48
N ALA A 102 29.79 -12.13 -12.33
CA ALA A 102 30.82 -11.27 -12.92
C ALA A 102 31.45 -10.27 -11.92
N GLY A 103 30.96 -10.20 -10.67
CA GLY A 103 31.52 -9.33 -9.63
C GLY A 103 31.02 -7.89 -9.60
N LEU A 104 30.00 -7.56 -10.41
CA LEU A 104 29.40 -6.22 -10.42
C LEU A 104 28.59 -5.89 -9.17
N TYR A 105 28.19 -6.91 -8.39
CA TYR A 105 27.56 -6.76 -7.08
C TYR A 105 28.41 -7.41 -5.98
N PRO A 106 29.56 -6.81 -5.59
CA PRO A 106 30.52 -7.45 -4.70
C PRO A 106 29.96 -7.75 -3.31
N TYR A 107 29.14 -6.86 -2.74
CA TYR A 107 28.51 -7.09 -1.45
C TYR A 107 27.49 -8.23 -1.52
N SER A 108 26.57 -8.19 -2.48
CA SER A 108 25.57 -9.26 -2.67
C SER A 108 26.25 -10.60 -2.93
N ARG A 109 27.31 -10.62 -3.75
CA ARG A 109 28.10 -11.82 -4.02
C ARG A 109 28.67 -12.40 -2.72
N HIS A 110 29.25 -11.56 -1.85
CA HIS A 110 29.79 -11.99 -0.57
C HIS A 110 28.70 -12.55 0.37
N TYR A 111 27.60 -11.81 0.56
CA TYR A 111 26.53 -12.23 1.46
C TYR A 111 25.74 -13.44 0.95
N LEU A 112 25.61 -13.62 -0.37
CA LEU A 112 24.85 -14.71 -0.97
C LEU A 112 25.74 -15.91 -1.35
N ASP A 113 27.03 -15.92 -0.99
CA ASP A 113 27.94 -17.01 -1.34
C ASP A 113 27.49 -18.35 -0.74
N ALA A 114 27.03 -18.34 0.51
CA ALA A 114 26.47 -19.55 1.16
C ALA A 114 25.20 -20.06 0.45
N VAL A 115 24.35 -19.18 -0.09
CA VAL A 115 23.20 -19.56 -0.90
C VAL A 115 23.65 -20.19 -2.21
N LYS A 116 24.66 -19.59 -2.88
CA LYS A 116 25.28 -20.11 -4.10
C LYS A 116 25.86 -21.50 -3.91
N GLN A 117 26.62 -21.72 -2.84
CA GLN A 117 27.24 -23.01 -2.53
C GLN A 117 26.19 -24.09 -2.29
N ARG A 118 25.06 -23.74 -1.66
CA ARG A 118 23.99 -24.70 -1.32
C ARG A 118 23.05 -24.98 -2.48
N ASN A 119 22.63 -23.95 -3.20
CA ASN A 119 21.53 -24.00 -4.17
C ASN A 119 21.99 -23.80 -5.64
N GLY A 120 23.30 -23.60 -5.87
CA GLY A 120 23.84 -23.38 -7.21
C GLY A 120 23.68 -21.98 -7.80
N LEU A 121 22.83 -21.12 -7.20
CA LEU A 121 22.55 -19.76 -7.63
C LEU A 121 22.64 -18.79 -6.44
N TYR A 122 23.14 -17.56 -6.66
CA TYR A 122 23.22 -16.54 -5.62
C TYR A 122 21.85 -16.11 -5.12
N TRP A 123 20.91 -15.91 -6.05
CA TRP A 123 19.59 -15.36 -5.77
C TRP A 123 18.49 -16.44 -5.63
N ALA A 124 18.86 -17.70 -5.36
CA ALA A 124 17.93 -18.83 -5.28
C ALA A 124 16.83 -18.65 -4.22
N ASN A 125 17.12 -17.96 -3.12
CA ASN A 125 16.19 -17.72 -2.02
C ASN A 125 15.36 -16.43 -2.17
N HIS A 126 15.49 -15.72 -3.29
CA HIS A 126 14.75 -14.48 -3.53
C HIS A 126 13.49 -14.74 -4.34
N PHE A 127 12.44 -13.97 -4.07
CA PHE A 127 11.15 -14.12 -4.72
C PHE A 127 11.07 -13.29 -6.01
N ASN A 128 10.35 -13.83 -6.99
CA ASN A 128 9.77 -13.09 -8.09
C ASN A 128 8.42 -12.57 -7.59
N THR A 129 8.27 -11.26 -7.45
CA THR A 129 7.08 -10.67 -6.83
C THR A 129 6.14 -10.14 -7.90
N ILE A 130 4.88 -10.59 -7.85
CA ILE A 130 3.80 -10.01 -8.65
C ILE A 130 2.93 -9.19 -7.70
N GLY A 131 2.78 -7.92 -8.01
CA GLY A 131 1.91 -6.99 -7.30
C GLY A 131 0.63 -6.73 -8.07
N ILE A 132 -0.37 -6.17 -7.40
CA ILE A 132 -1.63 -5.76 -8.01
C ILE A 132 -1.96 -4.32 -7.66
N ASN A 133 -2.74 -3.69 -8.54
CA ASN A 133 -3.26 -2.34 -8.37
C ASN A 133 -4.71 -2.26 -8.87
N GLY A 134 -5.57 -1.50 -8.19
CA GLY A 134 -6.90 -1.16 -8.68
C GLY A 134 -7.92 -2.30 -8.68
N MET A 135 -7.91 -3.21 -7.70
CA MET A 135 -8.92 -4.28 -7.63
C MET A 135 -10.34 -3.71 -7.59
N ASN A 136 -10.57 -2.63 -6.83
CA ASN A 136 -11.87 -2.00 -6.78
C ASN A 136 -12.33 -1.47 -8.15
N GLU A 137 -11.43 -0.83 -8.90
CA GLU A 137 -11.73 -0.30 -10.23
C GLU A 137 -11.84 -1.39 -11.30
N LEU A 138 -11.14 -2.54 -11.13
CA LEU A 138 -11.42 -3.73 -11.95
C LEU A 138 -12.89 -4.14 -11.79
N LEU A 139 -13.37 -4.26 -10.55
CA LEU A 139 -14.74 -4.70 -10.25
C LEU A 139 -15.77 -3.70 -10.77
N LEU A 140 -15.51 -2.40 -10.62
CA LEU A 140 -16.37 -1.35 -11.15
C LEU A 140 -16.47 -1.40 -12.68
N ASN A 141 -15.34 -1.51 -13.37
CA ASN A 141 -15.29 -1.54 -14.82
C ASN A 141 -15.84 -2.83 -15.43
N PHE A 142 -15.66 -3.97 -14.76
CA PHE A 142 -16.08 -5.27 -15.25
C PHE A 142 -17.53 -5.61 -14.92
N ALA A 143 -17.94 -5.37 -13.67
CA ALA A 143 -19.22 -5.86 -13.15
C ALA A 143 -20.11 -4.76 -12.52
N SER A 144 -19.68 -3.51 -12.52
CA SER A 144 -20.38 -2.37 -11.90
C SER A 144 -20.66 -2.58 -10.40
N VAL A 145 -19.77 -3.29 -9.70
CA VAL A 145 -19.83 -3.53 -8.25
C VAL A 145 -18.56 -3.04 -7.59
N THR A 146 -18.64 -2.66 -6.32
CA THR A 146 -17.48 -2.28 -5.51
C THR A 146 -16.92 -3.46 -4.73
N ILE A 147 -15.67 -3.35 -4.28
CA ILE A 147 -15.02 -4.36 -3.43
C ILE A 147 -15.71 -4.51 -2.05
N ALA A 148 -16.44 -3.49 -1.61
CA ALA A 148 -17.20 -3.52 -0.37
C ALA A 148 -18.47 -4.36 -0.47
N GLU A 149 -19.05 -4.49 -1.66
CA GLU A 149 -20.23 -5.28 -1.90
C GLU A 149 -19.95 -6.79 -1.85
N PRO A 150 -20.89 -7.63 -1.39
CA PRO A 150 -20.69 -9.08 -1.27
C PRO A 150 -20.27 -9.74 -2.59
N ASP A 151 -20.87 -9.36 -3.71
CA ASP A 151 -20.59 -9.92 -5.03
C ASP A 151 -19.21 -9.47 -5.53
N GLY A 152 -18.86 -8.20 -5.34
CA GLY A 152 -17.54 -7.67 -5.68
C GLY A 152 -16.44 -8.34 -4.85
N ARG A 153 -16.63 -8.45 -3.54
CA ARG A 153 -15.66 -9.13 -2.67
C ARG A 153 -15.49 -10.61 -3.03
N ARG A 154 -16.57 -11.30 -3.38
CA ARG A 154 -16.49 -12.69 -3.85
C ARG A 154 -15.65 -12.80 -5.13
N LEU A 155 -15.88 -11.95 -6.11
CA LEU A 155 -15.11 -11.93 -7.35
C LEU A 155 -13.63 -11.55 -7.09
N ALA A 156 -13.37 -10.58 -6.21
CA ALA A 156 -12.00 -10.23 -5.81
C ALA A 156 -11.26 -11.43 -5.20
N LEU A 157 -11.90 -12.20 -4.33
CA LEU A 157 -11.33 -13.41 -3.75
C LEU A 157 -11.06 -14.48 -4.81
N GLU A 158 -11.98 -14.70 -5.77
CA GLU A 158 -11.78 -15.63 -6.88
C GLU A 158 -10.58 -15.21 -7.76
N ILE A 159 -10.44 -13.91 -8.03
CA ILE A 159 -9.29 -13.38 -8.79
C ILE A 159 -7.99 -13.64 -8.03
N MET A 160 -7.95 -13.37 -6.73
CA MET A 160 -6.76 -13.60 -5.92
C MET A 160 -6.41 -15.10 -5.81
N ASP A 161 -7.42 -15.97 -5.67
CA ASP A 161 -7.20 -17.43 -5.64
C ASP A 161 -6.67 -17.95 -6.99
N PHE A 162 -7.19 -17.45 -8.10
CA PHE A 162 -6.66 -17.73 -9.43
C PHE A 162 -5.19 -17.31 -9.57
N MET A 163 -4.86 -16.09 -9.13
CA MET A 163 -3.48 -15.60 -9.18
C MET A 163 -2.54 -16.44 -8.33
N LEU A 164 -2.96 -16.84 -7.12
CA LEU A 164 -2.18 -17.73 -6.25
C LEU A 164 -1.94 -19.10 -6.91
N GLY A 165 -2.96 -19.68 -7.53
CA GLY A 165 -2.82 -20.93 -8.30
C GLY A 165 -1.79 -20.80 -9.45
N LYS A 166 -1.82 -19.69 -10.18
CA LYS A 166 -0.83 -19.40 -11.24
C LYS A 166 0.59 -19.25 -10.68
N LEU A 167 0.76 -18.62 -9.53
CA LEU A 167 2.07 -18.49 -8.89
C LEU A 167 2.60 -19.85 -8.43
N GLU A 168 1.73 -20.75 -7.96
CA GLU A 168 2.09 -22.12 -7.60
C GLU A 168 2.53 -22.93 -8.85
N GLU A 169 1.82 -22.80 -9.97
CA GLU A 169 2.25 -23.37 -11.26
C GLU A 169 3.65 -22.87 -11.64
N TYR A 170 3.90 -21.56 -11.61
CA TYR A 170 5.19 -20.97 -11.94
C TYR A 170 6.32 -21.48 -11.03
N GLN A 171 6.05 -21.64 -9.73
CA GLN A 171 7.02 -22.22 -8.79
C GLN A 171 7.34 -23.66 -9.15
N HIS A 172 6.32 -24.44 -9.49
CA HIS A 172 6.48 -25.86 -9.84
C HIS A 172 7.28 -26.04 -11.13
N GLU A 173 6.99 -25.25 -12.16
CA GLU A 173 7.63 -25.34 -13.47
C GLU A 173 9.08 -24.82 -13.45
N SER A 174 9.33 -23.65 -12.81
CA SER A 174 10.63 -22.99 -12.86
C SER A 174 11.56 -23.39 -11.71
N GLY A 175 11.02 -23.95 -10.64
CA GLY A 175 11.74 -24.16 -9.39
C GLY A 175 12.12 -22.87 -8.65
N GLN A 176 11.63 -21.71 -9.09
CA GLN A 176 11.86 -20.39 -8.48
C GLN A 176 10.75 -20.06 -7.49
N LEU A 177 11.01 -19.09 -6.62
CA LEU A 177 10.03 -18.61 -5.64
C LEU A 177 9.22 -17.47 -6.23
N TYR A 178 7.90 -17.50 -6.01
CA TYR A 178 6.96 -16.45 -6.42
C TYR A 178 6.09 -16.07 -5.23
N ASN A 179 5.68 -14.81 -5.17
CA ASN A 179 4.70 -14.33 -4.20
C ASN A 179 3.78 -13.24 -4.79
N LEU A 180 2.62 -13.07 -4.15
CA LEU A 180 1.63 -12.04 -4.45
C LEU A 180 1.74 -10.93 -3.42
N GLU A 181 1.87 -9.68 -3.87
CA GLU A 181 2.07 -8.52 -2.99
C GLU A 181 0.97 -7.47 -3.20
N ALA A 182 0.50 -6.89 -2.09
CA ALA A 182 -0.22 -5.64 -2.11
C ALA A 182 0.78 -4.50 -2.29
N THR A 183 1.20 -4.25 -3.52
CA THR A 183 2.25 -3.27 -3.80
C THR A 183 1.80 -1.86 -3.37
N PRO A 184 2.54 -1.17 -2.50
CA PRO A 184 2.28 0.23 -2.17
C PRO A 184 2.77 1.13 -3.31
N ALA A 185 2.11 1.02 -4.46
CA ALA A 185 2.56 1.63 -5.71
C ALA A 185 1.87 2.98 -5.95
N GLU A 186 2.00 3.92 -5.02
CA GLU A 186 1.32 5.23 -5.05
C GLU A 186 1.55 5.99 -6.37
N SER A 187 2.79 6.07 -6.84
CA SER A 187 3.09 6.69 -8.14
C SER A 187 2.59 5.86 -9.32
N ALA A 188 2.57 4.53 -9.22
CA ALA A 188 2.05 3.67 -10.28
C ALA A 188 0.54 3.77 -10.41
N THR A 189 -0.21 3.90 -9.31
CA THR A 189 -1.67 4.10 -9.34
C THR A 189 -2.05 5.34 -10.17
N TYR A 190 -1.29 6.41 -10.01
CA TYR A 190 -1.46 7.64 -10.78
C TYR A 190 -1.06 7.47 -12.25
N VAL A 191 0.14 6.93 -12.51
CA VAL A 191 0.66 6.81 -13.88
C VAL A 191 -0.21 5.88 -14.73
N LEU A 192 -0.63 4.74 -14.18
CA LEU A 192 -1.50 3.78 -14.87
C LEU A 192 -2.86 4.40 -15.15
N ALA A 193 -3.51 4.99 -14.16
CA ALA A 193 -4.82 5.64 -14.35
C ALA A 193 -4.78 6.77 -15.39
N LYS A 194 -3.70 7.57 -15.41
CA LYS A 194 -3.50 8.63 -16.39
C LYS A 194 -3.33 8.09 -17.81
N GLN A 195 -2.55 7.02 -17.97
CA GLN A 195 -2.39 6.35 -19.27
C GLN A 195 -3.70 5.72 -19.74
N ASP A 196 -4.43 5.09 -18.83
CA ASP A 196 -5.71 4.46 -19.15
C ASP A 196 -6.79 5.46 -19.55
N LYS A 197 -6.94 6.56 -18.80
CA LYS A 197 -7.86 7.65 -19.18
C LYS A 197 -7.53 8.25 -20.55
N ALA A 198 -6.25 8.30 -20.91
CA ALA A 198 -5.85 8.80 -22.23
C ALA A 198 -6.20 7.82 -23.37
N LEU A 199 -6.16 6.50 -23.12
CA LEU A 199 -6.50 5.46 -24.10
C LEU A 199 -7.99 5.13 -24.10
N TYR A 200 -8.62 5.17 -22.94
CA TYR A 200 -9.99 4.78 -22.66
C TYR A 200 -10.66 5.86 -21.81
N PRO A 201 -11.21 6.94 -22.41
CA PRO A 201 -11.71 8.10 -21.65
C PRO A 201 -12.85 7.77 -20.68
N ASP A 202 -13.58 6.68 -20.91
CA ASP A 202 -14.71 6.20 -20.12
C ASP A 202 -14.33 5.14 -19.05
N ILE A 203 -13.06 4.71 -18.98
CA ILE A 203 -12.60 3.82 -17.91
C ILE A 203 -12.81 4.48 -16.53
N LEU A 204 -13.38 3.74 -15.59
CA LEU A 204 -13.64 4.26 -14.24
C LEU A 204 -12.37 4.25 -13.39
N VAL A 205 -12.15 5.35 -12.67
CA VAL A 205 -11.05 5.55 -11.73
C VAL A 205 -11.58 5.84 -10.33
N ALA A 206 -10.71 5.81 -9.32
CA ALA A 206 -11.13 5.96 -7.91
C ALA A 206 -11.74 7.34 -7.61
N ASN A 207 -11.36 8.39 -8.33
CA ASN A 207 -11.72 9.78 -8.07
C ASN A 207 -12.43 10.46 -9.25
N GLU A 208 -13.40 9.79 -9.85
CA GLU A 208 -14.14 10.27 -11.03
C GLU A 208 -14.64 11.72 -10.92
N GLU A 209 -15.17 12.12 -9.75
CA GLU A 209 -15.67 13.48 -9.55
C GLU A 209 -14.54 14.53 -9.59
N ALA A 210 -13.39 14.22 -8.99
CA ALA A 210 -12.24 15.09 -9.03
C ALA A 210 -11.71 15.24 -10.47
N VAL A 211 -11.67 14.14 -11.23
CA VAL A 211 -11.23 14.12 -12.63
C VAL A 211 -12.16 14.98 -13.51
N LYS A 212 -13.48 14.93 -13.32
CA LYS A 212 -14.45 15.81 -14.01
C LYS A 212 -14.20 17.29 -13.73
N ASN A 213 -13.63 17.60 -12.58
CA ASN A 213 -13.27 18.96 -12.17
C ASN A 213 -11.79 19.32 -12.48
N GLY A 214 -11.11 18.54 -13.32
CA GLY A 214 -9.74 18.79 -13.78
C GLY A 214 -8.65 18.24 -12.87
N GLY A 215 -8.98 17.40 -11.89
CA GLY A 215 -8.01 16.67 -11.07
C GLY A 215 -7.36 15.51 -11.82
N ASP A 216 -6.19 15.10 -11.36
CA ASP A 216 -5.50 13.94 -11.92
C ASP A 216 -6.15 12.61 -11.47
N PRO A 217 -6.29 11.61 -12.37
CA PRO A 217 -6.88 10.33 -12.05
C PRO A 217 -5.90 9.44 -11.25
N TYR A 218 -6.45 8.60 -10.39
CA TYR A 218 -5.70 7.51 -9.74
C TYR A 218 -6.59 6.30 -9.49
N TYR A 219 -5.95 5.14 -9.28
CA TYR A 219 -6.59 3.89 -8.87
C TYR A 219 -6.43 3.65 -7.38
N THR A 220 -7.37 2.92 -6.79
CA THR A 220 -7.25 2.43 -5.42
C THR A 220 -6.08 1.46 -5.31
N ASN A 221 -5.29 1.60 -4.26
CA ASN A 221 -4.10 0.77 -4.07
C ASN A 221 -4.48 -0.70 -3.84
N SER A 222 -3.84 -1.61 -4.56
CA SER A 222 -3.96 -3.08 -4.43
C SER A 222 -5.44 -3.55 -4.38
N SER A 223 -5.85 -4.24 -3.32
CA SER A 223 -7.22 -4.66 -3.02
C SER A 223 -7.84 -3.86 -1.85
N GLN A 224 -7.33 -2.66 -1.60
CA GLN A 224 -7.83 -1.81 -0.52
C GLN A 224 -9.25 -1.30 -0.80
N LEU A 225 -9.95 -0.91 0.26
CA LEU A 225 -11.15 -0.08 0.12
C LEU A 225 -10.77 1.32 -0.36
N PRO A 226 -11.66 2.00 -1.10
CA PRO A 226 -11.52 3.43 -1.33
C PRO A 226 -11.36 4.19 0.01
N VAL A 227 -10.41 5.13 0.08
CA VAL A 227 -10.01 5.80 1.33
C VAL A 227 -11.19 6.43 2.08
N ALA A 228 -12.17 6.96 1.36
CA ALA A 228 -13.34 7.62 1.94
C ALA A 228 -14.54 6.67 2.18
N TYR A 229 -14.36 5.35 2.03
CA TYR A 229 -15.47 4.40 2.13
C TYR A 229 -16.08 4.36 3.54
N THR A 230 -15.26 4.23 4.56
CA THR A 230 -15.71 4.23 5.96
C THR A 230 -14.66 4.83 6.88
N THR A 231 -15.11 5.38 8.00
CA THR A 231 -14.29 5.83 9.12
C THR A 231 -14.32 4.85 10.29
N ASP A 232 -15.13 3.78 10.20
CA ASP A 232 -15.15 2.70 11.18
C ASP A 232 -14.03 1.68 10.85
N PRO A 233 -13.00 1.57 11.71
CA PRO A 233 -11.90 0.64 11.48
C PRO A 233 -12.33 -0.83 11.51
N PHE A 234 -13.40 -1.19 12.25
CA PHE A 234 -13.87 -2.57 12.31
C PHE A 234 -14.65 -2.95 11.07
N GLU A 235 -15.48 -2.06 10.53
CA GLU A 235 -16.12 -2.26 9.23
C GLU A 235 -15.07 -2.43 8.12
N ALA A 236 -14.04 -1.59 8.10
CA ALA A 236 -12.94 -1.73 7.16
C ALA A 236 -12.22 -3.09 7.30
N LEU A 237 -11.99 -3.55 8.53
CA LEU A 237 -11.35 -4.83 8.81
C LEU A 237 -12.21 -6.01 8.39
N ASP A 238 -13.52 -6.01 8.68
CA ASP A 238 -14.45 -7.07 8.27
C ASP A 238 -14.48 -7.28 6.76
N LEU A 239 -14.32 -6.19 6.00
CA LEU A 239 -14.29 -6.22 4.55
C LEU A 239 -12.90 -6.62 4.00
N GLN A 240 -11.83 -6.24 4.67
CA GLN A 240 -10.45 -6.40 4.18
C GLN A 240 -9.77 -7.69 4.65
N ASP A 241 -10.05 -8.19 5.84
CA ASP A 241 -9.36 -9.36 6.41
C ASP A 241 -9.33 -10.57 5.46
N PRO A 242 -10.45 -10.97 4.80
CA PRO A 242 -10.44 -12.09 3.87
C PRO A 242 -9.51 -11.91 2.66
N LEU A 243 -9.31 -10.68 2.21
CA LEU A 243 -8.44 -10.34 1.09
C LEU A 243 -6.97 -10.26 1.54
N GLN A 244 -6.72 -9.67 2.69
CA GLN A 244 -5.38 -9.44 3.22
C GLN A 244 -4.62 -10.73 3.54
N VAL A 245 -5.32 -11.76 3.98
CA VAL A 245 -4.73 -13.08 4.25
C VAL A 245 -4.30 -13.84 2.99
N LYS A 246 -4.76 -13.42 1.80
CA LYS A 246 -4.38 -14.03 0.51
C LYS A 246 -2.99 -13.60 0.04
N TYR A 247 -2.47 -12.48 0.49
CA TYR A 247 -1.14 -12.05 0.09
C TYR A 247 -0.06 -12.93 0.71
N THR A 248 0.80 -13.49 -0.11
CA THR A 248 1.97 -14.29 0.28
C THR A 248 3.26 -13.46 0.33
N GLY A 249 3.20 -12.25 -0.22
CA GLY A 249 4.18 -11.20 -0.11
C GLY A 249 3.76 -10.11 0.88
N GLY A 250 4.21 -8.89 0.66
CA GLY A 250 3.90 -7.75 1.52
C GLY A 250 2.44 -7.29 1.39
N THR A 251 1.86 -6.92 2.52
CA THR A 251 0.59 -6.19 2.57
C THR A 251 0.51 -5.34 3.82
N VAL A 252 -0.31 -4.29 3.78
CA VAL A 252 -0.67 -3.50 4.96
C VAL A 252 -2.06 -2.91 4.77
N VAL A 253 -2.87 -2.94 5.81
CA VAL A 253 -4.11 -2.21 5.87
C VAL A 253 -3.90 -0.90 6.62
N HIS A 254 -4.26 0.21 5.99
CA HIS A 254 -4.31 1.51 6.64
C HIS A 254 -5.72 1.72 7.21
N LEU A 255 -5.83 1.67 8.52
CA LEU A 255 -7.08 1.98 9.21
C LEU A 255 -7.14 3.48 9.45
N PHE A 256 -7.92 4.16 8.62
CA PHE A 256 -8.14 5.60 8.78
C PHE A 256 -9.19 5.80 9.87
N LEU A 257 -8.75 6.45 10.96
CA LEU A 257 -9.62 6.74 12.10
C LEU A 257 -10.32 8.08 11.85
N GLY A 258 -11.65 8.10 11.92
CA GLY A 258 -12.44 9.32 11.76
C GLY A 258 -12.21 10.34 12.89
N GLU A 259 -11.66 9.89 14.00
CA GLU A 259 -11.38 10.69 15.17
C GLU A 259 -9.96 10.47 15.74
N ARG A 260 -9.53 11.39 16.57
CA ARG A 260 -8.22 11.32 17.21
C ARG A 260 -8.24 10.34 18.37
N LEU A 261 -7.20 9.50 18.47
CA LEU A 261 -6.94 8.75 19.70
C LEU A 261 -6.42 9.69 20.78
N GLU A 262 -7.15 9.81 21.90
CA GLU A 262 -6.82 10.73 22.97
C GLU A 262 -5.67 10.25 23.85
N SER A 263 -5.48 8.92 23.94
CA SER A 263 -4.49 8.33 24.83
C SER A 263 -3.73 7.15 24.22
N ALA A 264 -2.58 6.85 24.82
CA ALA A 264 -1.82 5.64 24.48
C ALA A 264 -2.58 4.36 24.84
N ASP A 265 -3.42 4.39 25.87
CA ASP A 265 -4.21 3.23 26.29
C ASP A 265 -5.34 2.91 25.31
N GLN A 266 -5.99 3.90 24.72
CA GLN A 266 -6.95 3.69 23.63
C GLN A 266 -6.26 3.05 22.42
N ALA A 267 -5.09 3.56 21.99
CA ALA A 267 -4.32 2.94 20.91
C ALA A 267 -3.96 1.47 21.22
N LYS A 268 -3.54 1.19 22.45
CA LYS A 268 -3.21 -0.16 22.90
C LYS A 268 -4.42 -1.10 22.91
N GLN A 269 -5.58 -0.62 23.35
CA GLN A 269 -6.81 -1.39 23.34
C GLN A 269 -7.26 -1.70 21.91
N LEU A 270 -7.19 -0.73 20.99
CA LEU A 270 -7.54 -0.93 19.60
C LEU A 270 -6.59 -1.92 18.92
N VAL A 271 -5.27 -1.79 19.11
CA VAL A 271 -4.29 -2.76 18.58
C VAL A 271 -4.59 -4.16 19.09
N ARG A 272 -4.87 -4.34 20.38
CA ARG A 272 -5.23 -5.64 20.96
C ARG A 272 -6.53 -6.19 20.39
N ALA A 273 -7.55 -5.37 20.21
CA ALA A 273 -8.81 -5.79 19.61
C ALA A 273 -8.58 -6.29 18.18
N VAL A 274 -7.84 -5.55 17.36
CA VAL A 274 -7.50 -5.95 15.99
C VAL A 274 -6.72 -7.26 15.98
N THR A 275 -5.62 -7.37 16.74
CA THR A 275 -4.76 -8.55 16.71
C THR A 275 -5.43 -9.82 17.25
N ASN A 276 -6.40 -9.69 18.15
CA ASN A 276 -7.13 -10.85 18.68
C ASN A 276 -8.29 -11.31 17.79
N SER A 277 -8.87 -10.40 16.99
CA SER A 277 -10.11 -10.68 16.24
C SER A 277 -9.85 -10.96 14.75
N TYR A 278 -8.78 -10.41 14.18
CA TYR A 278 -8.50 -10.48 12.74
C TYR A 278 -7.22 -11.23 12.43
N ARG A 279 -7.14 -11.75 11.22
CA ARG A 279 -6.03 -12.59 10.74
C ARG A 279 -5.07 -11.86 9.80
N LEU A 280 -5.39 -10.63 9.40
CA LEU A 280 -4.53 -9.83 8.54
C LEU A 280 -3.13 -9.70 9.16
N PRO A 281 -2.06 -9.83 8.34
CA PRO A 281 -0.69 -9.92 8.87
C PRO A 281 -0.13 -8.56 9.30
N TYR A 282 -0.54 -7.46 8.65
CA TYR A 282 0.03 -6.13 8.85
C TYR A 282 -1.04 -5.04 8.80
N PHE A 283 -1.00 -4.10 9.72
CA PHE A 283 -1.89 -2.94 9.72
C PHE A 283 -1.24 -1.72 10.37
N THR A 284 -1.80 -0.56 10.11
CA THR A 284 -1.46 0.68 10.82
C THR A 284 -2.73 1.41 11.21
N LEU A 285 -2.66 2.09 12.36
CA LEU A 285 -3.69 3.03 12.79
C LEU A 285 -3.27 4.41 12.30
N THR A 286 -3.99 4.91 11.32
CA THR A 286 -3.67 6.20 10.69
C THR A 286 -4.68 7.24 11.17
N PRO A 287 -4.31 8.11 12.13
CA PRO A 287 -5.16 9.22 12.52
C PRO A 287 -5.32 10.16 11.32
N THR A 288 -6.53 10.67 11.15
CA THR A 288 -6.79 11.68 10.13
C THR A 288 -6.07 12.97 10.50
N PHE A 289 -5.36 13.55 9.55
CA PHE A 289 -4.71 14.84 9.72
C PHE A 289 -4.75 15.63 8.41
N SER A 290 -4.82 16.94 8.55
CA SER A 290 -4.66 17.88 7.45
C SER A 290 -3.24 18.43 7.44
N VAL A 291 -2.74 18.86 6.30
CA VAL A 291 -1.42 19.48 6.16
C VAL A 291 -1.61 20.94 5.80
N CYS A 292 -1.17 21.83 6.67
CA CYS A 292 -1.09 23.26 6.38
C CYS A 292 0.33 23.61 5.92
N PRO A 293 0.52 24.35 4.82
CA PRO A 293 1.84 24.76 4.36
C PRO A 293 2.62 25.57 5.41
N THR A 294 1.91 26.34 6.27
CA THR A 294 2.49 27.20 7.31
C THR A 294 2.68 26.46 8.65
N HIS A 295 1.66 25.67 9.08
CA HIS A 295 1.61 25.07 10.41
C HIS A 295 1.93 23.57 10.44
N GLY A 296 2.19 22.97 9.28
CA GLY A 296 2.48 21.54 9.16
C GLY A 296 1.27 20.65 9.45
N TYR A 297 1.49 19.53 10.12
CA TYR A 297 0.44 18.55 10.42
C TYR A 297 -0.53 19.04 11.50
N ILE A 298 -1.82 18.99 11.19
CA ILE A 298 -2.93 19.36 12.06
C ILE A 298 -3.83 18.13 12.20
N ALA A 299 -4.09 17.71 13.43
CA ALA A 299 -4.92 16.55 13.70
C ALA A 299 -6.39 16.82 13.31
N GLY A 300 -6.99 15.88 12.60
CA GLY A 300 -8.36 15.97 12.09
C GLY A 300 -8.44 16.35 10.62
N ASN A 301 -9.63 16.17 10.05
CA ASN A 301 -9.93 16.59 8.68
C ASN A 301 -10.43 18.03 8.69
N HIS A 302 -9.59 18.95 8.31
CA HIS A 302 -9.90 20.37 8.28
C HIS A 302 -9.82 20.89 6.85
N PRO A 303 -10.90 21.41 6.29
CA PRO A 303 -10.89 22.04 4.95
C PRO A 303 -10.03 23.31 4.94
N PHE A 304 -9.90 23.97 6.10
CA PHE A 304 -9.04 25.13 6.34
C PHE A 304 -8.21 24.92 7.62
N CYS A 305 -7.08 25.58 7.72
CA CYS A 305 -6.21 25.45 8.88
C CYS A 305 -6.77 26.26 10.08
N PRO A 306 -7.18 25.62 11.20
CA PRO A 306 -7.71 26.35 12.35
C PRO A 306 -6.73 27.38 12.92
N LYS A 307 -5.41 27.10 12.85
CA LYS A 307 -4.38 28.02 13.31
C LYS A 307 -4.26 29.24 12.40
N CYS A 308 -4.35 29.06 11.07
CA CYS A 308 -4.41 30.21 10.16
C CYS A 308 -5.64 31.06 10.41
N ASP A 309 -6.79 30.43 10.68
CA ASP A 309 -8.04 31.14 10.97
C ASP A 309 -7.93 31.92 12.31
N GLU A 310 -7.34 31.32 13.36
CA GLU A 310 -7.05 32.00 14.63
C GLU A 310 -6.11 33.19 14.42
N GLU A 311 -5.05 33.04 13.64
CA GLU A 311 -4.10 34.14 13.33
C GLU A 311 -4.78 35.27 12.56
N LEU A 312 -5.62 34.95 11.57
CA LEU A 312 -6.40 35.96 10.83
C LEU A 312 -7.38 36.71 11.73
N VAL A 313 -8.02 36.04 12.69
CA VAL A 313 -8.90 36.69 13.69
C VAL A 313 -8.10 37.62 14.60
N VAL A 314 -6.93 37.19 15.09
CA VAL A 314 -6.05 37.98 15.93
C VAL A 314 -5.52 39.21 15.17
N GLU A 315 -5.19 39.05 13.90
CA GLU A 315 -4.71 40.12 13.05
C GLU A 315 -5.82 41.14 12.75
N ALA A 316 -7.05 40.67 12.47
CA ALA A 316 -8.23 41.51 12.30
C ALA A 316 -8.57 42.31 13.59
N GLN A 317 -8.43 41.66 14.75
CA GLN A 317 -8.64 42.34 16.05
C GLN A 317 -7.58 43.40 16.32
N LYS A 318 -6.32 43.22 15.92
CA LYS A 318 -5.27 44.23 16.04
C LYS A 318 -5.51 45.43 15.12
N VAL A 319 -6.07 45.20 13.94
CA VAL A 319 -6.42 46.28 12.99
C VAL A 319 -7.64 47.09 13.48
N THR A 320 -8.59 46.43 14.14
CA THR A 320 -9.79 47.09 14.69
C THR A 320 -9.52 47.81 16.05
N ALA A 321 -8.53 47.37 16.81
CA ALA A 321 -7.99 48.07 17.95
C ALA A 321 -6.97 49.12 17.47
N GLY A 322 -7.47 50.20 16.86
CA GLY A 322 -6.65 51.32 16.42
C GLY A 322 -5.71 51.81 17.50
N PRO A 323 -4.63 52.55 17.18
CA PRO A 323 -3.67 52.99 18.18
C PRO A 323 -4.39 53.77 19.26
N ALA A 324 -4.18 53.35 20.52
CA ALA A 324 -4.67 54.07 21.67
C ALA A 324 -4.30 55.54 21.48
N SER A 325 -5.30 56.39 21.60
CA SER A 325 -5.17 57.85 21.53
C SER A 325 -4.07 58.30 22.48
N GLY A 326 -2.86 58.41 21.96
CA GLY A 326 -1.72 59.03 22.62
C GLY A 326 -1.42 60.34 21.91
N ASP A 327 -1.68 61.44 22.62
CA ASP A 327 -1.22 62.81 22.49
C ASP A 327 -0.68 63.22 21.09
N VAL A 328 -1.52 63.90 20.32
CA VAL A 328 -1.08 64.76 19.21
C VAL A 328 -0.46 66.01 19.85
N PRO A 329 0.84 66.30 19.70
CA PRO A 329 1.39 67.60 20.13
C PRO A 329 0.82 68.69 19.22
N PHE A 330 0.18 69.67 19.81
CA PHE A 330 -0.22 70.92 19.17
C PHE A 330 1.01 71.57 18.53
N ALA A 331 1.08 71.61 17.22
CA ALA A 331 2.05 72.40 16.50
C ALA A 331 1.68 73.88 16.64
N THR A 332 2.49 74.63 17.41
CA THR A 332 2.47 76.09 17.43
C THR A 332 2.85 76.64 16.07
N ARG A 333 2.00 77.52 15.53
CA ARG A 333 2.30 78.33 14.31
C ARG A 333 3.51 79.24 14.62
N PRO A 334 4.44 79.36 13.68
CA PRO A 334 5.38 80.47 13.74
C PRO A 334 4.69 81.74 13.32
N GLU A 335 4.82 82.76 14.15
CA GLU A 335 4.54 84.17 13.83
C GLU A 335 5.64 84.72 12.91
N ASN A 336 5.22 85.47 11.91
CA ASN A 336 5.87 86.32 10.92
C ASN A 336 6.28 85.68 9.62
#